data_fc7c8dab95e28b79281dd6a310c2795c
#
_entry.id   fc7c8dab95e28b79281dd6a310c2795c
#
_cell.length_a   1.000
_cell.length_b   1.000
_cell.length_c   1.000
_cell.angle_alpha   90.00
_cell.angle_beta   90.00
_cell.angle_gamma   90.00
#
_symmetry.space_group_name_H-M   'P 1'
#
loop_
_entity.id
_entity.type
_entity.pdbx_description
1 polymer ?
#
loop_
_entity_poly.entity_id
_entity_poly.type
_entity_poly.pdbx_seq_one_letter_code
_entity_poly.pdbx_strand_id
1 'polypeptide(L)'
;GICQLLPHTALNAATEGFKDALKAAFGDAVEIKEGNAGGDPANCATIIDGFVADNVDLILANATPSLTAAASATDTIPILGTAVTNYGIALNLDSTEDKVLGGNISGTSDLAPLDQQADMVKELFPDAKNVGLLYCTAEANSVYQIETVQGYLEGMGYTCKRYGFNDVNDLAAVTQTAADESDVIYVPTDNTAADNASTIADVVIPAGVPVIAGEEGICGGCGVATLSISYYEIGQIAGEMAVQILKGEKSVSEMAIGFDTTLDKKCNPTICEQLGLTMPEDYVAIGG
;
A
#
# COMPACT_ATOMS: atom_id res chain seq x y z
N GLY A 1 15.71 5.09 -12.74
CA GLY A 1 14.35 4.80 -13.28
C GLY A 1 13.34 4.65 -12.18
N ILE A 2 12.18 5.25 -12.31
CA ILE A 2 11.04 5.07 -11.39
C ILE A 2 9.89 4.43 -12.15
N CYS A 3 9.49 3.21 -11.76
CA CYS A 3 8.29 2.56 -12.26
C CYS A 3 7.21 2.60 -11.18
N GLN A 4 6.18 3.40 -11.37
CA GLN A 4 5.01 3.49 -10.50
C GLN A 4 3.83 2.75 -11.11
N LEU A 5 3.12 1.92 -10.32
CA LEU A 5 2.01 1.12 -10.81
C LEU A 5 0.86 1.99 -11.33
N LEU A 6 0.41 2.95 -10.52
CA LEU A 6 -0.66 3.88 -10.90
C LEU A 6 -0.63 5.16 -10.04
N PRO A 7 -1.31 6.26 -10.46
CA PRO A 7 -1.22 7.55 -9.80
C PRO A 7 -2.31 7.73 -8.73
N HIS A 8 -2.18 7.12 -7.56
CA HIS A 8 -3.00 7.45 -6.40
C HIS A 8 -2.18 8.09 -5.27
N THR A 9 -2.84 8.65 -4.28
CA THR A 9 -2.25 9.50 -3.24
C THR A 9 -1.04 8.86 -2.57
N ALA A 10 -1.15 7.60 -2.15
CA ALA A 10 -0.09 6.90 -1.43
C ALA A 10 1.15 6.69 -2.32
N LEU A 11 0.99 6.13 -3.53
CA LEU A 11 2.13 5.89 -4.43
C LEU A 11 2.78 7.20 -4.90
N ASN A 12 1.98 8.25 -5.13
CA ASN A 12 2.52 9.57 -5.47
C ASN A 12 3.38 10.12 -4.32
N ALA A 13 2.92 10.01 -3.07
CA ALA A 13 3.66 10.45 -1.90
C ALA A 13 5.00 9.68 -1.75
N ALA A 14 5.01 8.36 -1.96
CA ALA A 14 6.23 7.56 -1.93
C ALA A 14 7.22 7.98 -3.04
N THR A 15 6.73 8.22 -4.25
CA THR A 15 7.58 8.71 -5.35
C THR A 15 8.17 10.09 -5.04
N GLU A 16 7.38 11.02 -4.50
CA GLU A 16 7.88 12.36 -4.15
C GLU A 16 8.91 12.29 -3.02
N GLY A 17 8.67 11.51 -1.95
CA GLY A 17 9.66 11.31 -0.87
C GLY A 17 11.00 10.80 -1.40
N PHE A 18 10.97 9.80 -2.30
CA PHE A 18 12.16 9.29 -2.95
C PHE A 18 12.90 10.35 -3.79
N LYS A 19 12.16 11.12 -4.61
CA LYS A 19 12.72 12.19 -5.44
C LYS A 19 13.34 13.29 -4.61
N ASP A 20 12.70 13.67 -3.51
CA ASP A 20 13.20 14.72 -2.63
C ASP A 20 14.51 14.33 -1.95
N ALA A 21 14.64 13.07 -1.50
CA ALA A 21 15.90 12.56 -0.95
C ALA A 21 17.04 12.58 -2.00
N LEU A 22 16.76 12.16 -3.23
CA LEU A 22 17.75 12.21 -4.31
C LEU A 22 18.14 13.66 -4.67
N LYS A 23 17.17 14.56 -4.80
CA LYS A 23 17.42 15.98 -5.08
C LYS A 23 18.21 16.66 -3.99
N ALA A 24 17.94 16.35 -2.73
CA ALA A 24 18.68 16.87 -1.58
C ALA A 24 20.16 16.43 -1.62
N ALA A 25 20.45 15.20 -2.06
CA ALA A 25 21.79 14.65 -2.07
C ALA A 25 22.61 15.02 -3.32
N PHE A 26 22.00 15.14 -4.47
CA PHE A 26 22.66 15.27 -5.78
C PHE A 26 22.28 16.54 -6.55
N GLY A 27 21.21 17.25 -6.18
CA GLY A 27 20.74 18.41 -6.92
C GLY A 27 20.46 18.08 -8.39
N ASP A 28 21.01 18.87 -9.30
CA ASP A 28 20.84 18.71 -10.75
C ASP A 28 21.76 17.61 -11.36
N ALA A 29 22.57 16.93 -10.54
CA ALA A 29 23.43 15.86 -11.02
C ALA A 29 22.69 14.51 -11.17
N VAL A 30 21.47 14.39 -10.65
CA VAL A 30 20.61 13.21 -10.82
C VAL A 30 19.62 13.43 -11.97
N GLU A 31 19.57 12.49 -12.90
CA GLU A 31 18.52 12.39 -13.92
C GLU A 31 17.51 11.34 -13.51
N ILE A 32 16.23 11.68 -13.49
CA ILE A 32 15.14 10.78 -13.11
C ILE A 32 14.26 10.52 -14.33
N LYS A 33 14.12 9.24 -14.70
CA LYS A 33 13.18 8.77 -15.72
C LYS A 33 11.99 8.12 -15.03
N GLU A 34 10.79 8.65 -15.26
CA GLU A 34 9.57 8.18 -14.63
C GLU A 34 8.66 7.49 -15.64
N GLY A 35 8.08 6.34 -15.25
CA GLY A 35 7.05 5.64 -15.98
C GLY A 35 5.88 5.28 -15.06
N ASN A 36 4.66 5.49 -15.56
CA ASN A 36 3.43 5.11 -14.89
C ASN A 36 2.74 4.00 -15.67
N ALA A 37 2.46 2.87 -15.01
CA ALA A 37 1.91 1.69 -15.66
C ALA A 37 0.38 1.73 -15.84
N GLY A 38 -0.31 2.70 -15.22
CA GLY A 38 -1.76 2.82 -15.34
C GLY A 38 -2.53 1.63 -14.76
N GLY A 39 -1.97 0.96 -13.75
CA GLY A 39 -2.57 -0.19 -13.09
C GLY A 39 -2.33 -1.53 -13.82
N ASP A 40 -1.63 -1.53 -14.95
CA ASP A 40 -1.37 -2.76 -15.73
C ASP A 40 0.03 -3.31 -15.45
N PRO A 41 0.17 -4.51 -14.84
CA PRO A 41 1.47 -5.15 -14.61
C PRO A 41 2.30 -5.37 -15.89
N ALA A 42 1.66 -5.55 -17.07
CA ALA A 42 2.38 -5.69 -18.33
C ALA A 42 3.06 -4.38 -18.75
N ASN A 43 2.46 -3.24 -18.41
CA ASN A 43 3.09 -1.94 -18.63
C ASN A 43 4.27 -1.72 -17.65
N CYS A 44 4.21 -2.25 -16.41
CA CYS A 44 5.37 -2.25 -15.51
C CYS A 44 6.57 -2.94 -16.18
N ALA A 45 6.38 -4.13 -16.75
CA ALA A 45 7.44 -4.84 -17.46
C ALA A 45 8.01 -4.01 -18.63
N THR A 46 7.15 -3.40 -19.44
CA THR A 46 7.58 -2.56 -20.57
C THR A 46 8.41 -1.35 -20.11
N ILE A 47 8.00 -0.68 -19.03
CA ILE A 47 8.73 0.47 -18.46
C ILE A 47 10.10 0.03 -17.93
N ILE A 48 10.12 -1.07 -17.17
CA ILE A 48 11.37 -1.62 -16.61
C ILE A 48 12.34 -2.06 -17.70
N ASP A 49 11.86 -2.76 -18.74
CA ASP A 49 12.69 -3.15 -19.89
C ASP A 49 13.33 -1.92 -20.56
N GLY A 50 12.60 -0.81 -20.64
CA GLY A 50 13.15 0.46 -21.10
C GLY A 50 14.30 0.97 -20.22
N PHE A 51 14.17 0.91 -18.90
CA PHE A 51 15.22 1.30 -17.96
C PHE A 51 16.45 0.39 -18.06
N VAL A 52 16.24 -0.92 -18.22
CA VAL A 52 17.34 -1.89 -18.44
C VAL A 52 18.07 -1.59 -19.74
N ALA A 53 17.35 -1.33 -20.84
CA ALA A 53 17.94 -0.97 -22.12
C ALA A 53 18.75 0.35 -22.08
N ASP A 54 18.27 1.31 -21.27
CA ASP A 54 18.94 2.59 -21.05
C ASP A 54 20.12 2.50 -20.06
N ASN A 55 20.35 1.33 -19.46
CA ASN A 55 21.39 1.09 -18.44
C ASN A 55 21.33 2.09 -17.28
N VAL A 56 20.14 2.30 -16.69
CA VAL A 56 20.02 3.17 -15.53
C VAL A 56 20.82 2.64 -14.34
N ASP A 57 21.31 3.52 -13.47
CA ASP A 57 22.14 3.15 -12.31
C ASP A 57 21.35 2.51 -11.16
N LEU A 58 20.04 2.77 -11.13
CA LEU A 58 19.14 2.25 -10.08
C LEU A 58 17.68 2.29 -10.55
N ILE A 59 16.87 1.34 -10.10
CA ILE A 59 15.44 1.29 -10.35
C ILE A 59 14.69 1.42 -9.01
N LEU A 60 13.75 2.39 -8.92
CA LEU A 60 12.70 2.39 -7.91
C LEU A 60 11.48 1.68 -8.49
N ALA A 61 11.05 0.64 -7.81
CA ALA A 61 9.82 -0.11 -8.12
C ALA A 61 8.75 0.23 -7.09
N ASN A 62 7.78 1.06 -7.48
CA ASN A 62 6.72 1.55 -6.60
C ASN A 62 5.46 0.69 -6.77
N ALA A 63 5.12 -0.05 -5.76
CA ALA A 63 4.12 -1.11 -5.59
C ALA A 63 4.60 -2.53 -5.98
N THR A 64 3.91 -3.55 -5.44
CA THR A 64 4.23 -4.98 -5.61
C THR A 64 4.36 -5.41 -7.09
N PRO A 65 3.45 -5.06 -8.03
CA PRO A 65 3.61 -5.46 -9.44
C PRO A 65 4.84 -4.85 -10.10
N SER A 66 5.20 -3.62 -9.76
CA SER A 66 6.42 -2.97 -10.25
C SER A 66 7.68 -3.68 -9.76
N LEU A 67 7.72 -4.09 -8.49
CA LEU A 67 8.82 -4.86 -7.91
C LEU A 67 8.97 -6.23 -8.59
N THR A 68 7.87 -6.94 -8.79
CA THR A 68 7.87 -8.25 -9.47
C THR A 68 8.39 -8.14 -10.91
N ALA A 69 7.99 -7.09 -11.63
CA ALA A 69 8.48 -6.81 -12.98
C ALA A 69 9.99 -6.50 -12.97
N ALA A 70 10.46 -5.65 -12.06
CA ALA A 70 11.87 -5.28 -11.95
C ALA A 70 12.75 -6.48 -11.59
N ALA A 71 12.34 -7.30 -10.64
CA ALA A 71 13.04 -8.52 -10.24
C ALA A 71 13.17 -9.54 -11.38
N SER A 72 12.20 -9.57 -12.29
CA SER A 72 12.20 -10.46 -13.45
C SER A 72 13.08 -9.95 -14.59
N ALA A 73 13.31 -8.64 -14.69
CA ALA A 73 13.98 -8.00 -15.81
C ALA A 73 15.51 -7.88 -15.64
N THR A 74 16.00 -7.81 -14.40
CA THR A 74 17.44 -7.63 -14.15
C THR A 74 17.88 -8.23 -12.81
N ASP A 75 19.09 -8.82 -12.81
CA ASP A 75 19.80 -9.31 -11.62
C ASP A 75 21.05 -8.47 -11.28
N THR A 76 21.31 -7.40 -12.04
CA THR A 76 22.51 -6.59 -11.92
C THR A 76 22.25 -5.14 -11.54
N ILE A 77 21.20 -4.51 -12.08
CA ILE A 77 20.83 -3.14 -11.70
C ILE A 77 20.23 -3.17 -10.29
N PRO A 78 20.69 -2.33 -9.35
CA PRO A 78 20.09 -2.22 -8.03
C PRO A 78 18.60 -1.85 -8.12
N ILE A 79 17.76 -2.58 -7.41
CA ILE A 79 16.32 -2.35 -7.33
C ILE A 79 15.97 -2.00 -5.87
N LEU A 80 15.27 -0.89 -5.70
CA LEU A 80 14.63 -0.55 -4.44
C LEU A 80 13.11 -0.59 -4.64
N GLY A 81 12.43 -1.46 -3.87
CA GLY A 81 10.98 -1.43 -3.77
C GLY A 81 10.53 -0.34 -2.81
N THR A 82 9.37 0.26 -3.05
CA THR A 82 8.63 1.08 -2.08
C THR A 82 7.15 0.82 -2.22
N ALA A 83 6.36 1.06 -1.18
CA ALA A 83 4.95 0.66 -1.17
C ALA A 83 4.76 -0.84 -1.52
N VAL A 84 5.60 -1.68 -0.94
CA VAL A 84 5.56 -3.14 -1.10
C VAL A 84 5.21 -3.77 0.24
N THR A 85 4.05 -4.40 0.32
CA THR A 85 3.52 -4.95 1.56
C THR A 85 4.36 -6.12 2.07
N ASN A 86 4.70 -7.08 1.20
CA ASN A 86 5.44 -8.27 1.58
C ASN A 86 6.39 -8.73 0.47
N TYR A 87 7.70 -8.60 0.70
CA TYR A 87 8.74 -8.97 -0.26
C TYR A 87 8.81 -10.48 -0.51
N GLY A 88 8.49 -11.30 0.51
CA GLY A 88 8.44 -12.75 0.34
C GLY A 88 7.40 -13.17 -0.69
N ILE A 89 6.21 -12.59 -0.62
CA ILE A 89 5.13 -12.85 -1.57
C ILE A 89 5.45 -12.24 -2.94
N ALA A 90 5.90 -10.98 -2.97
CA ALA A 90 6.23 -10.28 -4.21
C ALA A 90 7.30 -11.01 -5.04
N LEU A 91 8.27 -11.64 -4.37
CA LEU A 91 9.43 -12.28 -4.98
C LEU A 91 9.38 -13.81 -4.91
N ASN A 92 8.28 -14.39 -4.40
CA ASN A 92 8.11 -15.83 -4.21
C ASN A 92 9.27 -16.48 -3.42
N LEU A 93 9.63 -15.86 -2.28
CA LEU A 93 10.68 -16.33 -1.38
C LEU A 93 10.07 -17.15 -0.24
N ASP A 94 10.80 -18.18 0.21
CA ASP A 94 10.35 -19.05 1.31
C ASP A 94 10.27 -18.32 2.67
N SER A 95 11.12 -17.31 2.88
CA SER A 95 11.15 -16.49 4.11
C SER A 95 11.82 -15.13 3.85
N THR A 96 11.39 -14.11 4.60
CA THR A 96 12.01 -12.80 4.68
C THR A 96 12.32 -12.41 6.12
N GLU A 97 12.48 -13.38 7.03
CA GLU A 97 12.70 -13.15 8.46
C GLU A 97 13.91 -12.25 8.75
N ASP A 98 14.99 -12.39 7.97
CA ASP A 98 16.22 -11.62 8.15
C ASP A 98 16.12 -10.19 7.60
N LYS A 99 15.02 -9.81 6.94
CA LYS A 99 14.81 -8.51 6.28
C LYS A 99 15.87 -8.11 5.25
N VAL A 100 16.97 -8.82 5.12
CA VAL A 100 18.00 -8.64 4.10
C VAL A 100 17.79 -9.70 3.02
N LEU A 101 17.41 -9.26 1.83
CA LEU A 101 17.08 -10.19 0.73
C LEU A 101 18.34 -10.73 0.02
N GLY A 102 19.42 -9.95 0.06
CA GLY A 102 20.61 -10.22 -0.74
C GLY A 102 20.39 -9.90 -2.24
N GLY A 103 21.33 -10.31 -3.07
CA GLY A 103 21.23 -10.04 -4.52
C GLY A 103 21.21 -8.55 -4.83
N ASN A 104 20.36 -8.15 -5.79
CA ASN A 104 20.25 -6.77 -6.25
C ASN A 104 18.98 -6.05 -5.77
N ILE A 105 18.25 -6.58 -4.78
CA ILE A 105 16.96 -6.04 -4.34
C ILE A 105 16.97 -5.70 -2.86
N SER A 106 16.42 -4.53 -2.52
CA SER A 106 16.05 -4.10 -1.17
C SER A 106 14.90 -3.08 -1.29
N GLY A 107 14.68 -2.25 -0.27
CA GLY A 107 13.69 -1.17 -0.31
C GLY A 107 12.95 -0.96 0.99
N THR A 108 11.70 -0.51 0.91
CA THR A 108 10.84 -0.22 2.07
C THR A 108 9.52 -0.95 1.98
N SER A 109 8.95 -1.32 3.13
CA SER A 109 7.64 -1.94 3.23
C SER A 109 6.60 -0.94 3.71
N ASP A 110 5.38 -1.05 3.19
CA ASP A 110 4.20 -0.30 3.61
C ASP A 110 3.28 -1.11 4.55
N LEU A 111 3.72 -2.26 5.02
CA LEU A 111 2.92 -3.11 5.88
C LEU A 111 2.75 -2.47 7.27
N ALA A 112 1.59 -1.88 7.50
CA ALA A 112 1.16 -1.49 8.85
C ALA A 112 0.86 -2.74 9.70
N PRO A 113 0.92 -2.66 11.04
CA PRO A 113 0.59 -3.79 11.91
C PRO A 113 -0.88 -4.21 11.75
N LEU A 114 -1.10 -5.35 11.10
CA LEU A 114 -2.45 -5.85 10.76
C LEU A 114 -3.27 -6.28 11.98
N ASP A 115 -2.60 -6.71 13.05
CA ASP A 115 -3.21 -6.98 14.35
C ASP A 115 -3.80 -5.70 14.96
N GLN A 116 -3.08 -4.57 14.88
CA GLN A 116 -3.56 -3.28 15.38
C GLN A 116 -4.67 -2.70 14.49
N GLN A 117 -4.66 -2.96 13.18
CA GLN A 117 -5.80 -2.61 12.32
C GLN A 117 -7.05 -3.43 12.66
N ALA A 118 -6.89 -4.70 13.01
CA ALA A 118 -7.99 -5.52 13.53
C ALA A 118 -8.48 -5.02 14.90
N ASP A 119 -7.58 -4.62 15.81
CA ASP A 119 -7.93 -3.98 17.07
C ASP A 119 -8.72 -2.68 16.88
N MET A 120 -8.43 -1.89 15.84
CA MET A 120 -9.17 -0.68 15.49
C MET A 120 -10.64 -1.00 15.13
N VAL A 121 -10.89 -2.09 14.40
CA VAL A 121 -12.27 -2.56 14.16
C VAL A 121 -12.98 -2.84 15.47
N LYS A 122 -12.32 -3.50 16.43
CA LYS A 122 -12.87 -3.81 17.74
C LYS A 122 -13.09 -2.56 18.61
N GLU A 123 -12.17 -1.59 18.54
CA GLU A 123 -12.26 -0.33 19.26
C GLU A 123 -13.48 0.49 18.81
N LEU A 124 -13.65 0.64 17.49
CA LEU A 124 -14.67 1.52 16.92
C LEU A 124 -16.03 0.85 16.75
N PHE A 125 -16.05 -0.46 16.51
CA PHE A 125 -17.28 -1.23 16.23
C PHE A 125 -17.41 -2.49 17.10
N PRO A 126 -17.41 -2.35 18.44
CA PRO A 126 -17.42 -3.51 19.35
C PRO A 126 -18.71 -4.34 19.27
N ASP A 127 -19.82 -3.77 18.80
CA ASP A 127 -21.12 -4.43 18.66
C ASP A 127 -21.31 -5.07 17.27
N ALA A 128 -20.42 -4.83 16.31
CA ALA A 128 -20.44 -5.48 15.01
C ALA A 128 -20.28 -7.00 15.16
N LYS A 129 -20.92 -7.75 14.27
CA LYS A 129 -20.83 -9.21 14.23
C LYS A 129 -20.24 -9.69 12.91
N ASN A 130 -20.60 -9.05 11.83
CA ASN A 130 -20.22 -9.41 10.49
C ASN A 130 -19.24 -8.37 9.93
N VAL A 131 -18.01 -8.79 9.65
CA VAL A 131 -17.00 -7.95 9.03
C VAL A 131 -16.82 -8.37 7.57
N GLY A 132 -17.11 -7.46 6.64
CA GLY A 132 -16.83 -7.63 5.23
C GLY A 132 -15.36 -7.34 4.93
N LEU A 133 -14.71 -8.22 4.19
CA LEU A 133 -13.31 -8.06 3.77
C LEU A 133 -13.30 -7.82 2.26
N LEU A 134 -13.23 -6.54 1.85
CA LEU A 134 -13.30 -6.11 0.45
C LEU A 134 -11.90 -5.91 -0.11
N TYR A 135 -11.56 -6.57 -1.24
CA TYR A 135 -10.20 -6.53 -1.80
C TYR A 135 -10.14 -6.94 -3.26
N CYS A 136 -9.11 -6.51 -3.97
CA CYS A 136 -8.78 -6.97 -5.32
C CYS A 136 -8.11 -8.34 -5.29
N THR A 137 -8.70 -9.33 -5.93
CA THR A 137 -8.16 -10.70 -6.01
C THR A 137 -6.93 -10.82 -6.90
N ALA A 138 -6.72 -9.86 -7.79
CA ALA A 138 -5.56 -9.82 -8.66
C ALA A 138 -4.31 -9.24 -7.97
N GLU A 139 -4.45 -8.68 -6.76
CA GLU A 139 -3.36 -8.09 -5.99
C GLU A 139 -2.88 -9.02 -4.88
N ALA A 140 -1.68 -9.59 -5.02
CA ALA A 140 -1.10 -10.51 -4.04
C ALA A 140 -0.89 -9.88 -2.65
N ASN A 141 -0.56 -8.57 -2.60
CA ASN A 141 -0.49 -7.78 -1.38
C ASN A 141 -1.83 -7.74 -0.64
N SER A 142 -2.94 -7.54 -1.36
CA SER A 142 -4.28 -7.47 -0.79
C SER A 142 -4.73 -8.83 -0.26
N VAL A 143 -4.51 -9.90 -1.03
CA VAL A 143 -4.82 -11.28 -0.62
C VAL A 143 -4.12 -11.63 0.69
N TYR A 144 -2.82 -11.35 0.80
CA TYR A 144 -2.04 -11.60 2.02
C TYR A 144 -2.60 -10.87 3.24
N GLN A 145 -2.89 -9.58 3.10
CA GLN A 145 -3.41 -8.76 4.20
C GLN A 145 -4.78 -9.28 4.66
N ILE A 146 -5.67 -9.59 3.72
CA ILE A 146 -7.00 -10.13 4.02
C ILE A 146 -6.93 -11.47 4.75
N GLU A 147 -6.04 -12.38 4.33
CA GLU A 147 -5.85 -13.67 5.00
C GLU A 147 -5.39 -13.48 6.44
N THR A 148 -4.47 -12.55 6.66
CA THR A 148 -3.91 -12.26 7.98
C THR A 148 -4.94 -11.57 8.90
N VAL A 149 -5.57 -10.49 8.43
CA VAL A 149 -6.56 -9.73 9.21
C VAL A 149 -7.78 -10.58 9.54
N GLN A 150 -8.24 -11.42 8.62
CA GLN A 150 -9.32 -12.36 8.89
C GLN A 150 -9.03 -13.22 10.12
N GLY A 151 -7.81 -13.77 10.21
CA GLY A 151 -7.42 -14.58 11.36
C GLY A 151 -7.49 -13.83 12.69
N TYR A 152 -7.05 -12.56 12.71
CA TYR A 152 -7.16 -11.71 13.90
C TYR A 152 -8.60 -11.41 14.28
N LEU A 153 -9.42 -10.99 13.32
CA LEU A 153 -10.83 -10.63 13.55
C LEU A 153 -11.65 -11.85 14.00
N GLU A 154 -11.48 -13.02 13.38
CA GLU A 154 -12.15 -14.26 13.81
C GLU A 154 -11.68 -14.69 15.20
N GLY A 155 -10.40 -14.50 15.53
CA GLY A 155 -9.87 -14.69 16.89
C GLY A 155 -10.49 -13.77 17.94
N MET A 156 -10.99 -12.59 17.54
CA MET A 156 -11.72 -11.66 18.39
C MET A 156 -13.23 -11.95 18.48
N GLY A 157 -13.73 -12.91 17.70
CA GLY A 157 -15.12 -13.37 17.71
C GLY A 157 -16.02 -12.79 16.63
N TYR A 158 -15.46 -12.08 15.65
CA TYR A 158 -16.22 -11.62 14.48
C TYR A 158 -16.45 -12.75 13.47
N THR A 159 -17.54 -12.64 12.71
CA THR A 159 -17.77 -13.46 11.52
C THR A 159 -17.27 -12.70 10.32
N CYS A 160 -16.23 -13.22 9.66
CA CYS A 160 -15.65 -12.56 8.49
C CYS A 160 -16.13 -13.20 7.19
N LYS A 161 -16.42 -12.36 6.19
CA LYS A 161 -16.73 -12.80 4.83
C LYS A 161 -15.89 -12.02 3.82
N ARG A 162 -15.23 -12.75 2.89
CA ARG A 162 -14.42 -12.16 1.84
C ARG A 162 -15.28 -11.74 0.65
N TYR A 163 -15.07 -10.53 0.18
CA TYR A 163 -15.69 -9.93 -1.00
C TYR A 163 -14.58 -9.51 -1.96
N GLY A 164 -14.19 -10.46 -2.81
CA GLY A 164 -13.14 -10.24 -3.79
C GLY A 164 -13.70 -9.69 -5.10
N PHE A 165 -13.18 -8.57 -5.56
CA PHE A 165 -13.40 -8.08 -6.91
C PHE A 165 -12.14 -8.35 -7.77
N ASN A 166 -12.29 -8.45 -9.09
CA ASN A 166 -11.14 -8.72 -9.98
C ASN A 166 -10.54 -7.44 -10.53
N ASP A 167 -11.38 -6.48 -10.85
CA ASP A 167 -11.00 -5.17 -11.40
C ASP A 167 -12.09 -4.13 -11.11
N VAL A 168 -11.93 -2.90 -11.62
CA VAL A 168 -12.87 -1.80 -11.39
C VAL A 168 -14.30 -2.07 -11.91
N ASN A 169 -14.47 -2.99 -12.86
CA ASN A 169 -15.78 -3.23 -13.48
C ASN A 169 -16.75 -3.96 -12.54
N ASP A 170 -16.26 -4.82 -11.67
CA ASP A 170 -17.10 -5.55 -10.70
C ASP A 170 -17.06 -4.94 -9.29
N LEU A 171 -16.17 -3.95 -9.04
CA LEU A 171 -15.97 -3.31 -7.74
C LEU A 171 -17.30 -2.81 -7.11
N ALA A 172 -18.08 -2.02 -7.83
CA ALA A 172 -19.32 -1.46 -7.29
C ALA A 172 -20.34 -2.53 -6.88
N ALA A 173 -20.49 -3.58 -7.71
CA ALA A 173 -21.44 -4.68 -7.44
C ALA A 173 -20.99 -5.54 -6.25
N VAL A 174 -19.69 -5.82 -6.16
CA VAL A 174 -19.11 -6.56 -5.03
C VAL A 174 -19.20 -5.74 -3.74
N THR A 175 -18.92 -4.43 -3.81
CA THR A 175 -19.06 -3.51 -2.67
C THR A 175 -20.52 -3.44 -2.19
N GLN A 176 -21.51 -3.42 -3.10
CA GLN A 176 -22.93 -3.44 -2.71
C GLN A 176 -23.26 -4.72 -1.96
N THR A 177 -22.80 -5.87 -2.45
CA THR A 177 -23.01 -7.15 -1.75
C THR A 177 -22.35 -7.16 -0.37
N ALA A 178 -21.14 -6.59 -0.25
CA ALA A 178 -20.47 -6.45 1.03
C ALA A 178 -21.25 -5.56 2.00
N ALA A 179 -21.76 -4.42 1.50
CA ALA A 179 -22.53 -3.49 2.32
C ALA A 179 -23.88 -4.07 2.79
N ASP A 180 -24.54 -4.88 1.96
CA ASP A 180 -25.82 -5.52 2.31
C ASP A 180 -25.69 -6.60 3.41
N GLU A 181 -24.49 -7.16 3.58
CA GLU A 181 -24.26 -8.33 4.44
C GLU A 181 -23.33 -8.07 5.64
N SER A 182 -22.76 -6.85 5.75
CA SER A 182 -21.74 -6.53 6.75
C SER A 182 -22.15 -5.37 7.65
N ASP A 183 -21.73 -5.43 8.91
CA ASP A 183 -21.90 -4.33 9.89
C ASP A 183 -20.78 -3.29 9.74
N VAL A 184 -19.59 -3.74 9.28
CA VAL A 184 -18.41 -2.93 8.98
C VAL A 184 -17.62 -3.61 7.88
N ILE A 185 -16.96 -2.83 7.03
CA ILE A 185 -16.08 -3.34 5.96
C ILE A 185 -14.64 -2.97 6.27
N TYR A 186 -13.72 -3.91 6.08
CA TYR A 186 -12.28 -3.67 6.06
C TYR A 186 -11.77 -3.72 4.61
N VAL A 187 -11.00 -2.70 4.22
CA VAL A 187 -10.31 -2.63 2.92
C VAL A 187 -8.81 -2.54 3.20
N PRO A 188 -7.99 -3.50 2.74
CA PRO A 188 -6.55 -3.49 2.99
C PRO A 188 -5.84 -2.38 2.20
N THR A 189 -4.52 -2.32 2.26
CA THR A 189 -3.68 -1.55 1.35
C THR A 189 -3.78 -2.16 -0.05
N ASP A 190 -4.73 -1.67 -0.83
CA ASP A 190 -5.17 -2.20 -2.14
C ASP A 190 -5.13 -1.08 -3.18
N ASN A 191 -4.31 -1.24 -4.21
CA ASN A 191 -4.08 -0.18 -5.18
C ASN A 191 -5.32 0.12 -6.04
N THR A 192 -6.06 -0.93 -6.43
CA THR A 192 -7.28 -0.76 -7.23
C THR A 192 -8.38 -0.10 -6.40
N ALA A 193 -8.52 -0.48 -5.13
CA ALA A 193 -9.45 0.17 -4.21
C ALA A 193 -9.07 1.64 -3.95
N ALA A 194 -7.78 1.95 -3.77
CA ALA A 194 -7.28 3.29 -3.54
C ALA A 194 -7.57 4.24 -4.72
N ASP A 195 -7.33 3.77 -5.95
CA ASP A 195 -7.61 4.55 -7.16
C ASP A 195 -9.12 4.74 -7.41
N ASN A 196 -9.95 3.87 -6.84
CA ASN A 196 -11.41 3.85 -7.02
C ASN A 196 -12.19 4.01 -5.70
N ALA A 197 -11.59 4.63 -4.70
CA ALA A 197 -12.21 4.78 -3.38
C ALA A 197 -13.56 5.54 -3.42
N SER A 198 -13.74 6.47 -4.36
CA SER A 198 -15.02 7.13 -4.58
C SER A 198 -16.14 6.17 -5.02
N THR A 199 -15.83 5.17 -5.82
CA THR A 199 -16.80 4.12 -6.22
C THR A 199 -17.26 3.31 -5.00
N ILE A 200 -16.35 3.03 -4.06
CA ILE A 200 -16.69 2.37 -2.79
C ILE A 200 -17.56 3.30 -1.94
N ALA A 201 -17.19 4.59 -1.82
CA ALA A 201 -17.94 5.58 -1.05
C ALA A 201 -19.37 5.74 -1.53
N ASP A 202 -19.59 5.78 -2.84
CA ASP A 202 -20.91 5.91 -3.48
C ASP A 202 -21.86 4.76 -3.09
N VAL A 203 -21.33 3.64 -2.63
CA VAL A 203 -22.10 2.48 -2.17
C VAL A 203 -22.22 2.47 -0.64
N VAL A 204 -21.10 2.53 0.07
CA VAL A 204 -21.08 2.27 1.52
C VAL A 204 -21.70 3.42 2.33
N ILE A 205 -21.55 4.67 1.89
CA ILE A 205 -22.08 5.83 2.60
C ILE A 205 -23.63 5.83 2.59
N PRO A 206 -24.30 5.70 1.42
CA PRO A 206 -25.76 5.57 1.40
C PRO A 206 -26.29 4.33 2.13
N ALA A 207 -25.51 3.24 2.15
CA ALA A 207 -25.87 2.04 2.89
C ALA A 207 -25.69 2.19 4.41
N GLY A 208 -25.01 3.23 4.88
CA GLY A 208 -24.72 3.46 6.29
C GLY A 208 -23.68 2.49 6.87
N VAL A 209 -22.82 1.88 6.03
CA VAL A 209 -21.83 0.89 6.44
C VAL A 209 -20.44 1.54 6.53
N PRO A 210 -19.82 1.58 7.71
CA PRO A 210 -18.50 2.17 7.89
C PRO A 210 -17.40 1.30 7.27
N VAL A 211 -16.33 1.95 6.78
CA VAL A 211 -15.14 1.30 6.24
C VAL A 211 -13.93 1.63 7.11
N ILE A 212 -13.22 0.60 7.58
CA ILE A 212 -11.85 0.71 8.11
C ILE A 212 -10.88 0.45 6.98
N ALA A 213 -9.99 1.39 6.75
CA ALA A 213 -9.07 1.37 5.62
C ALA A 213 -7.63 0.97 6.06
N GLY A 214 -6.94 0.24 5.22
CA GLY A 214 -5.55 -0.17 5.43
C GLY A 214 -4.55 0.96 5.23
N GLU A 215 -4.96 2.06 4.56
CA GLU A 215 -4.10 3.22 4.31
C GLU A 215 -4.92 4.53 4.17
N GLU A 216 -4.20 5.67 4.21
CA GLU A 216 -4.79 7.00 4.32
C GLU A 216 -5.58 7.44 3.07
N GLY A 217 -5.14 7.07 1.85
CA GLY A 217 -5.82 7.45 0.61
C GLY A 217 -7.20 6.79 0.49
N ILE A 218 -7.29 5.48 0.82
CA ILE A 218 -8.56 4.76 0.89
C ILE A 218 -9.45 5.37 1.99
N CYS A 219 -8.87 5.67 3.17
CA CYS A 219 -9.61 6.33 4.24
C CYS A 219 -10.14 7.70 3.82
N GLY A 220 -9.31 8.49 3.12
CA GLY A 220 -9.71 9.78 2.56
C GLY A 220 -10.85 9.70 1.56
N GLY A 221 -10.89 8.64 0.76
CA GLY A 221 -11.89 8.43 -0.27
C GLY A 221 -13.20 7.79 0.20
N CYS A 222 -13.13 6.78 1.09
CA CYS A 222 -14.31 6.02 1.50
C CYS A 222 -14.31 5.53 2.95
N GLY A 223 -13.22 5.68 3.70
CA GLY A 223 -13.09 5.14 5.05
C GLY A 223 -13.46 6.11 6.15
N VAL A 224 -13.79 5.58 7.31
CA VAL A 224 -14.02 6.37 8.55
C VAL A 224 -12.73 6.51 9.34
N ALA A 225 -11.88 5.47 9.34
CA ALA A 225 -10.61 5.48 10.07
C ALA A 225 -9.56 4.57 9.41
N THR A 226 -8.30 4.84 9.74
CA THR A 226 -7.15 4.03 9.35
C THR A 226 -6.06 4.10 10.42
N LEU A 227 -5.28 3.02 10.56
CA LEU A 227 -3.98 3.04 11.20
C LEU A 227 -2.95 2.99 10.07
N SER A 228 -2.33 4.12 9.77
CA SER A 228 -1.51 4.28 8.59
C SER A 228 -0.07 4.65 8.94
N ILE A 229 0.83 4.26 8.05
CA ILE A 229 2.19 4.76 7.94
C ILE A 229 2.23 5.97 7.01
N SER A 230 3.35 6.69 6.98
CA SER A 230 3.59 7.75 6.00
C SER A 230 4.24 7.19 4.73
N TYR A 231 3.50 7.22 3.61
CA TYR A 231 4.05 6.84 2.30
C TYR A 231 5.17 7.77 1.84
N TYR A 232 5.11 9.05 2.20
CA TYR A 232 6.20 9.99 1.93
C TYR A 232 7.48 9.57 2.65
N GLU A 233 7.38 9.19 3.94
CA GLU A 233 8.54 8.77 4.75
C GLU A 233 9.15 7.46 4.23
N ILE A 234 8.35 6.45 3.86
CA ILE A 234 8.93 5.24 3.26
C ILE A 234 9.58 5.53 1.91
N GLY A 235 9.06 6.49 1.14
CA GLY A 235 9.71 7.01 -0.05
C GLY A 235 11.03 7.68 0.25
N GLN A 236 11.10 8.53 1.28
CA GLN A 236 12.35 9.17 1.71
C GLN A 236 13.38 8.13 2.18
N ILE A 237 12.99 7.14 2.99
CA ILE A 237 13.89 6.05 3.41
C ILE A 237 14.44 5.31 2.19
N ALA A 238 13.61 4.96 1.21
CA ALA A 238 14.06 4.34 -0.05
C ALA A 238 15.02 5.25 -0.81
N GLY A 239 14.76 6.56 -0.83
CA GLY A 239 15.64 7.57 -1.43
C GLY A 239 17.00 7.68 -0.74
N GLU A 240 17.05 7.64 0.58
CA GLU A 240 18.29 7.60 1.36
C GLU A 240 19.09 6.32 1.09
N MET A 241 18.41 5.17 0.93
CA MET A 241 19.05 3.93 0.49
C MET A 241 19.65 4.08 -0.90
N ALA A 242 18.91 4.70 -1.84
CA ALA A 242 19.40 4.98 -3.17
C ALA A 242 20.65 5.89 -3.16
N VAL A 243 20.66 6.92 -2.32
CA VAL A 243 21.82 7.82 -2.14
C VAL A 243 23.06 7.04 -1.71
N GLN A 244 22.95 6.12 -0.75
CA GLN A 244 24.08 5.28 -0.31
C GLN A 244 24.59 4.36 -1.41
N ILE A 245 23.68 3.77 -2.22
CA ILE A 245 24.04 2.91 -3.35
C ILE A 245 24.77 3.72 -4.42
N LEU A 246 24.20 4.85 -4.85
CA LEU A 246 24.74 5.69 -5.93
C LEU A 246 26.07 6.35 -5.56
N LYS A 247 26.32 6.58 -4.27
CA LYS A 247 27.65 7.02 -3.77
C LYS A 247 28.66 5.89 -3.60
N GLY A 248 28.24 4.63 -3.76
CA GLY A 248 29.09 3.46 -3.50
C GLY A 248 29.42 3.24 -2.03
N GLU A 249 28.64 3.81 -1.12
CA GLU A 249 28.82 3.69 0.32
C GLU A 249 28.33 2.34 0.86
N LYS A 250 27.30 1.76 0.22
CA LYS A 250 26.70 0.49 0.62
C LYS A 250 26.15 -0.28 -0.58
N SER A 251 26.29 -1.60 -0.54
CA SER A 251 25.65 -2.48 -1.54
C SER A 251 24.17 -2.69 -1.20
N VAL A 252 23.31 -2.73 -2.21
CA VAL A 252 21.90 -3.07 -2.06
C VAL A 252 21.72 -4.45 -1.39
N SER A 253 22.62 -5.39 -1.66
CA SER A 253 22.60 -6.75 -1.09
C SER A 253 22.81 -6.81 0.43
N GLU A 254 23.30 -5.73 1.04
CA GLU A 254 23.57 -5.62 2.49
C GLU A 254 22.51 -4.76 3.18
N MET A 255 21.54 -4.23 2.44
CA MET A 255 20.49 -3.39 3.00
C MET A 255 19.31 -4.22 3.46
N ALA A 256 18.89 -3.99 4.69
CA ALA A 256 17.63 -4.52 5.19
C ALA A 256 16.45 -3.73 4.62
N ILE A 257 15.29 -4.37 4.51
CA ILE A 257 14.03 -3.70 4.23
C ILE A 257 13.75 -2.66 5.32
N GLY A 258 13.51 -1.42 4.89
CA GLY A 258 13.17 -0.30 5.76
C GLY A 258 11.68 -0.24 6.05
N PHE A 259 11.33 0.38 7.17
CA PHE A 259 9.94 0.59 7.61
C PHE A 259 9.80 2.00 8.17
N ASP A 260 8.65 2.63 7.94
CA ASP A 260 8.23 3.74 8.78
C ASP A 260 7.77 3.15 10.13
N THR A 261 8.24 3.72 11.21
CA THR A 261 7.88 3.33 12.57
C THR A 261 6.84 4.24 13.20
N THR A 262 6.45 5.29 12.49
CA THR A 262 5.43 6.25 12.95
C THR A 262 4.05 5.74 12.52
N LEU A 263 3.23 5.40 13.51
CA LEU A 263 1.87 4.93 13.27
C LEU A 263 0.89 5.97 13.79
N ASP A 264 0.06 6.47 12.89
CA ASP A 264 -0.99 7.43 13.24
C ASP A 264 -2.37 6.81 13.09
N LYS A 265 -3.19 6.93 14.14
CA LYS A 265 -4.63 6.72 14.06
C LYS A 265 -5.25 7.95 13.39
N LYS A 266 -5.78 7.77 12.19
CA LYS A 266 -6.40 8.86 11.41
C LYS A 266 -7.86 8.59 11.16
N CYS A 267 -8.65 9.64 11.02
CA CYS A 267 -10.07 9.55 10.66
C CYS A 267 -10.45 10.54 9.56
N ASN A 268 -11.53 10.21 8.85
CA ASN A 268 -12.15 11.11 7.87
C ASN A 268 -13.37 11.79 8.52
N PRO A 269 -13.25 13.03 9.00
CA PRO A 269 -14.35 13.71 9.72
C PRO A 269 -15.63 13.85 8.88
N THR A 270 -15.47 14.06 7.57
CA THR A 270 -16.61 14.23 6.66
C THR A 270 -17.43 12.96 6.54
N ILE A 271 -16.79 11.81 6.33
CA ILE A 271 -17.50 10.54 6.25
C ILE A 271 -18.03 10.11 7.62
N CYS A 272 -17.29 10.36 8.69
CA CYS A 272 -17.78 10.14 10.06
C CYS A 272 -19.08 10.91 10.34
N GLU A 273 -19.13 12.21 9.96
CA GLU A 273 -20.35 13.03 10.12
C GLU A 273 -21.52 12.47 9.31
N GLN A 274 -21.29 12.07 8.05
CA GLN A 274 -22.32 11.48 7.18
C GLN A 274 -22.92 10.20 7.75
N LEU A 275 -22.09 9.40 8.44
CA LEU A 275 -22.49 8.14 9.08
C LEU A 275 -22.93 8.31 10.54
N GLY A 276 -22.91 9.55 11.08
CA GLY A 276 -23.29 9.83 12.47
C GLY A 276 -22.32 9.25 13.50
N LEU A 277 -21.05 9.07 13.13
CA LEU A 277 -20.02 8.50 13.99
C LEU A 277 -19.21 9.59 14.68
N THR A 278 -18.81 9.30 15.92
CA THR A 278 -17.88 10.15 16.68
C THR A 278 -16.59 9.36 16.92
N MET A 279 -15.46 9.89 16.47
CA MET A 279 -14.16 9.25 16.67
C MET A 279 -13.58 9.60 18.06
N PRO A 280 -12.79 8.69 18.67
CA PRO A 280 -12.01 8.99 19.86
C PRO A 280 -11.05 10.15 19.65
N GLU A 281 -10.65 10.83 20.77
CA GLU A 281 -9.82 12.04 20.70
C GLU A 281 -8.37 11.79 20.20
N ASP A 282 -7.91 10.54 20.23
CA ASP A 282 -6.58 10.14 19.73
C ASP A 282 -6.53 9.91 18.21
N TYR A 283 -7.66 10.09 17.51
CA TYR A 283 -7.69 10.03 16.05
C TYR A 283 -7.49 11.41 15.43
N VAL A 284 -6.49 11.51 14.57
CA VAL A 284 -6.16 12.76 13.85
C VAL A 284 -6.94 12.82 12.55
N ALA A 285 -7.51 13.99 12.25
CA ALA A 285 -8.22 14.18 10.98
C ALA A 285 -7.25 14.08 9.79
N ILE A 286 -7.62 13.30 8.75
CA ILE A 286 -6.90 13.33 7.47
C ILE A 286 -7.22 14.63 6.72
N GLY A 287 -6.19 15.21 6.06
CA GLY A 287 -6.36 16.43 5.26
C GLY A 287 -6.51 17.72 6.08
N GLY A 288 -6.07 17.70 7.36
CA GLY A 288 -6.00 18.87 8.23
C GLY A 288 -4.78 19.73 7.94
#